data_c03221aba1d493b4edd24151f71dd878
#
_entry.id   c03221aba1d493b4edd24151f71dd878
#
_cell.length_a   1.000
_cell.length_b   1.000
_cell.length_c   1.000
_cell.angle_alpha   90.00
_cell.angle_beta   90.00
_cell.angle_gamma   90.00
#
_symmetry.space_group_name_H-M   'P 1'
#
loop_
_entity.id
_entity.type
_entity.pdbx_description
1 polymer ?
#
loop_
_entity_poly.entity_id
_entity_poly.type
_entity_poly.pdbx_seq_one_letter_code
_entity_poly.pdbx_strand_id
1 'polypeptide(L)'
;LSTNKAGTITSGLDRFMEWKTKDGDYENTAYAQFDTFYEGMFQKERLLDILKNFILFSGDGQKQFKILAGYHQYFAVRKAIEKAKIATKTDGKGGVFWHTQGSGKSLSMVFYAHLLQEALDSPTIVVMTDRIDLDDQLYTQFAKCAPFLRQTAVQATSKENLRELLDGRQANGIIFT
;
A
#
# COMPACT_ATOMS: atom_id res chain seq x y z
N LEU A 1 19.06 -13.90 -18.43
CA LEU A 1 18.32 -12.79 -17.78
C LEU A 1 16.83 -13.10 -17.90
N SER A 2 16.15 -13.29 -16.77
CA SER A 2 14.70 -13.43 -16.75
C SER A 2 14.07 -12.11 -17.21
N THR A 3 13.28 -12.14 -18.26
CA THR A 3 12.65 -10.96 -18.87
C THR A 3 11.28 -10.63 -18.28
N ASN A 4 10.82 -11.41 -17.29
CA ASN A 4 9.50 -11.28 -16.67
C ASN A 4 9.53 -10.56 -15.30
N LYS A 5 10.57 -9.78 -15.04
CA LYS A 5 10.73 -8.99 -13.81
C LYS A 5 10.49 -7.51 -14.05
N ALA A 6 9.70 -6.90 -13.20
CA ALA A 6 9.45 -5.47 -13.19
C ALA A 6 10.15 -4.78 -12.00
N GLY A 7 10.64 -3.60 -12.24
CA GLY A 7 11.24 -2.72 -11.26
C GLY A 7 11.29 -1.30 -11.79
N THR A 8 11.93 -0.40 -11.08
CA THR A 8 12.11 0.98 -11.54
C THR A 8 13.57 1.26 -11.87
N ILE A 9 13.82 2.28 -12.67
CA ILE A 9 15.17 2.70 -13.10
C ILE A 9 16.05 3.10 -11.90
N THR A 10 15.47 3.45 -10.77
CA THR A 10 16.21 3.81 -9.55
C THR A 10 16.33 2.64 -8.57
N SER A 11 15.79 1.47 -8.90
CA SER A 11 15.85 0.28 -8.05
C SER A 11 17.12 -0.52 -8.30
N GLY A 12 17.70 -1.07 -7.24
CA GLY A 12 18.68 -2.14 -7.36
C GLY A 12 18.07 -3.39 -7.98
N LEU A 13 18.90 -4.23 -8.59
CA LEU A 13 18.45 -5.46 -9.27
C LEU A 13 17.72 -6.44 -8.33
N ASP A 14 18.03 -6.40 -7.05
CA ASP A 14 17.38 -7.17 -5.98
C ASP A 14 15.89 -6.83 -5.79
N ARG A 15 15.49 -5.64 -6.25
CA ARG A 15 14.10 -5.16 -6.16
C ARG A 15 13.27 -5.43 -7.41
N PHE A 16 13.85 -6.01 -8.43
CA PHE A 16 13.11 -6.43 -9.60
C PHE A 16 12.37 -7.75 -9.30
N MET A 17 11.05 -7.71 -9.32
CA MET A 17 10.21 -8.84 -8.97
C MET A 17 9.48 -9.41 -10.18
N GLU A 18 9.32 -10.73 -10.20
CA GLU A 18 8.50 -11.40 -11.18
C GLU A 18 7.02 -11.07 -10.98
N TRP A 19 6.29 -10.94 -12.08
CA TRP A 19 4.84 -10.89 -12.07
C TRP A 19 4.28 -12.28 -12.30
N LYS A 20 3.63 -12.87 -11.31
CA LYS A 20 3.35 -14.32 -11.27
C LYS A 20 1.90 -14.71 -11.53
N THR A 21 1.01 -13.75 -11.72
CA THR A 21 -0.41 -14.03 -11.98
C THR A 21 -1.01 -12.99 -12.91
N LYS A 22 -1.99 -13.40 -13.70
CA LYS A 22 -2.71 -12.51 -14.63
C LYS A 22 -3.82 -11.71 -13.95
N ASP A 23 -4.45 -12.29 -12.94
CA ASP A 23 -5.69 -11.80 -12.33
C ASP A 23 -5.69 -11.75 -10.80
N GLY A 24 -4.58 -12.17 -10.16
CA GLY A 24 -4.46 -12.24 -8.69
C GLY A 24 -4.87 -13.58 -8.10
N ASP A 25 -5.06 -14.60 -8.93
CA ASP A 25 -5.16 -15.98 -8.46
C ASP A 25 -3.76 -16.48 -8.04
N TYR A 26 -3.61 -16.77 -6.74
CA TYR A 26 -2.36 -17.23 -6.16
C TYR A 26 -2.21 -18.78 -6.17
N GLU A 27 -3.26 -19.51 -6.45
CA GLU A 27 -3.21 -20.98 -6.56
C GLU A 27 -2.60 -21.39 -7.90
N ASN A 28 -2.80 -20.58 -8.95
CA ASN A 28 -2.30 -20.80 -10.30
C ASN A 28 -1.18 -19.80 -10.67
N THR A 29 -0.17 -19.67 -9.82
CA THR A 29 0.97 -18.80 -10.13
C THR A 29 1.89 -19.45 -11.17
N ALA A 30 2.30 -18.65 -12.16
CA ALA A 30 3.25 -19.07 -13.17
C ALA A 30 4.63 -18.47 -12.92
N TYR A 31 5.67 -19.31 -12.99
CA TYR A 31 7.04 -18.87 -12.85
C TYR A 31 7.65 -18.56 -14.22
N ALA A 32 8.32 -17.42 -14.33
CA ALA A 32 9.12 -17.03 -15.50
C ALA A 32 8.36 -17.05 -16.83
N GLN A 33 7.03 -16.91 -16.82
CA GLN A 33 6.24 -16.88 -18.04
C GLN A 33 6.05 -15.45 -18.53
N PHE A 34 6.47 -15.21 -19.75
CA PHE A 34 6.41 -13.92 -20.41
C PHE A 34 4.95 -13.47 -20.63
N ASP A 35 4.08 -14.39 -21.04
CA ASP A 35 2.65 -14.11 -21.22
C ASP A 35 1.97 -13.66 -19.92
N THR A 36 2.27 -14.35 -18.81
CA THR A 36 1.76 -13.94 -17.49
C THR A 36 2.24 -12.56 -17.10
N PHE A 37 3.46 -12.20 -17.40
CA PHE A 37 3.99 -10.87 -17.16
C PHE A 37 3.26 -9.82 -18.02
N TYR A 38 3.12 -10.04 -19.31
CA TYR A 38 2.48 -9.11 -20.23
C TYR A 38 0.99 -8.96 -19.94
N GLU A 39 0.24 -10.04 -19.90
CA GLU A 39 -1.19 -10.01 -19.64
C GLU A 39 -1.51 -9.59 -18.19
N GLY A 40 -0.62 -9.93 -17.24
CA GLY A 40 -0.77 -9.60 -15.86
C GLY A 40 -0.47 -8.14 -15.53
N MET A 41 0.59 -7.55 -16.09
CA MET A 41 1.01 -6.19 -15.73
C MET A 41 0.62 -5.15 -16.78
N PHE A 42 0.69 -5.48 -18.07
CA PHE A 42 0.53 -4.53 -19.17
C PHE A 42 -0.87 -4.49 -19.77
N GLN A 43 -1.84 -5.18 -19.18
CA GLN A 43 -3.24 -4.94 -19.48
C GLN A 43 -3.52 -3.44 -19.24
N LYS A 44 -4.14 -2.77 -20.22
CA LYS A 44 -4.18 -1.30 -20.30
C LYS A 44 -4.69 -0.61 -19.03
N GLU A 45 -5.82 -1.05 -18.52
CA GLU A 45 -6.44 -0.45 -17.34
C GLU A 45 -5.58 -0.68 -16.10
N ARG A 46 -4.99 -1.86 -15.98
CA ARG A 46 -4.09 -2.22 -14.86
C ARG A 46 -2.78 -1.44 -14.92
N LEU A 47 -2.18 -1.32 -16.10
CA LEU A 47 -0.97 -0.52 -16.26
C LEU A 47 -1.19 0.94 -15.87
N LEU A 48 -2.30 1.54 -16.31
CA LEU A 48 -2.66 2.91 -15.95
C LEU A 48 -2.89 3.05 -14.44
N ASP A 49 -3.53 2.07 -13.83
CA ASP A 49 -3.74 2.01 -12.40
C ASP A 49 -2.41 1.87 -11.62
N ILE A 50 -1.53 1.00 -12.07
CA ILE A 50 -0.19 0.84 -11.47
C ILE A 50 0.58 2.16 -11.54
N LEU A 51 0.59 2.80 -12.71
CA LEU A 51 1.30 4.07 -12.90
C LEU A 51 0.74 5.19 -12.03
N LYS A 52 -0.58 5.24 -11.85
CA LYS A 52 -1.25 6.27 -11.04
C LYS A 52 -1.11 6.01 -9.54
N ASN A 53 -1.31 4.78 -9.09
CA ASN A 53 -1.63 4.47 -7.70
C ASN A 53 -0.63 3.53 -7.00
N PHE A 54 0.27 2.87 -7.74
CA PHE A 54 1.17 1.84 -7.20
C PHE A 54 2.65 2.10 -7.48
N ILE A 55 2.97 3.35 -7.79
CA ILE A 55 4.35 3.85 -7.83
C ILE A 55 4.46 4.99 -6.82
N LEU A 56 5.36 4.87 -5.86
CA LEU A 56 5.65 5.92 -4.90
C LEU A 56 7.12 6.33 -4.95
N PHE A 57 7.37 7.53 -4.47
CA PHE A 57 8.71 8.05 -4.26
C PHE A 57 8.99 8.04 -2.76
N SER A 58 10.09 7.45 -2.36
CA SER A 58 10.55 7.41 -0.98
C SER A 58 11.97 7.97 -0.89
N GLY A 59 12.26 8.78 0.12
CA GLY A 59 13.58 9.36 0.34
C GLY A 59 13.52 10.66 1.12
N ASP A 60 14.68 11.20 1.44
CA ASP A 60 14.89 12.36 2.32
C ASP A 60 15.17 13.68 1.57
N GLY A 61 14.77 13.77 0.32
CA GLY A 61 14.94 14.97 -0.52
C GLY A 61 16.23 14.99 -1.36
N GLN A 62 17.33 14.43 -0.88
CA GLN A 62 18.58 14.35 -1.66
C GLN A 62 18.67 13.08 -2.51
N LYS A 63 18.04 12.01 -2.08
CA LYS A 63 18.05 10.72 -2.76
C LYS A 63 16.66 10.11 -2.75
N GLN A 64 15.96 10.29 -3.86
CA GLN A 64 14.63 9.71 -4.04
C GLN A 64 14.72 8.38 -4.78
N PHE A 65 14.05 7.38 -4.24
CA PHE A 65 13.87 6.08 -4.85
C PHE A 65 12.42 5.94 -5.32
N LYS A 66 12.28 5.55 -6.57
CA LYS A 66 10.98 5.16 -7.11
C LYS A 66 10.72 3.70 -6.75
N ILE A 67 9.61 3.43 -6.11
CA ILE A 67 9.21 2.09 -5.67
C ILE A 67 7.94 1.69 -6.42
N LEU A 68 8.04 0.58 -7.14
CA LEU A 68 6.92 -0.06 -7.83
C LEU A 68 6.37 -1.18 -6.94
N ALA A 69 5.05 -1.23 -6.78
CA ALA A 69 4.41 -2.33 -6.07
C ALA A 69 4.62 -3.67 -6.79
N GLY A 70 4.88 -4.72 -6.04
CA GLY A 70 4.86 -6.07 -6.57
C GLY A 70 3.44 -6.54 -6.86
N TYR A 71 3.29 -7.59 -7.72
CA TYR A 71 1.99 -8.14 -8.08
C TYR A 71 1.12 -8.51 -6.86
N HIS A 72 1.73 -9.11 -5.85
CA HIS A 72 1.06 -9.51 -4.61
C HIS A 72 0.55 -8.30 -3.81
N GLN A 73 1.28 -7.18 -3.82
CA GLN A 73 0.83 -5.94 -3.18
C GLN A 73 -0.33 -5.32 -3.96
N TYR A 74 -0.20 -5.25 -5.29
CA TYR A 74 -1.23 -4.71 -6.18
C TYR A 74 -2.57 -5.40 -5.98
N PHE A 75 -2.62 -6.72 -6.20
CA PHE A 75 -3.88 -7.47 -6.13
C PHE A 75 -4.47 -7.50 -4.71
N ALA A 76 -3.62 -7.67 -3.68
CA ALA A 76 -4.09 -7.70 -2.31
C ALA A 76 -4.67 -6.35 -1.86
N VAL A 77 -4.01 -5.24 -2.22
CA VAL A 77 -4.53 -3.90 -1.90
C VAL A 77 -5.84 -3.62 -2.65
N ARG A 78 -5.94 -3.96 -3.94
CA ARG A 78 -7.19 -3.81 -4.69
C ARG A 78 -8.34 -4.61 -4.08
N LYS A 79 -8.09 -5.87 -3.72
CA LYS A 79 -9.07 -6.71 -3.03
C LYS A 79 -9.47 -6.13 -1.67
N ALA A 80 -8.51 -5.57 -0.92
CA ALA A 80 -8.77 -4.92 0.36
C ALA A 80 -9.65 -3.67 0.22
N ILE A 81 -9.43 -2.83 -0.81
CA ILE A 81 -10.25 -1.66 -1.10
C ILE A 81 -11.71 -2.07 -1.40
N GLU A 82 -11.91 -3.07 -2.24
CA GLU A 82 -13.27 -3.54 -2.53
C GLU A 82 -13.97 -4.09 -1.26
N LYS A 83 -13.25 -4.82 -0.41
CA LYS A 83 -13.78 -5.28 0.87
C LYS A 83 -14.09 -4.13 1.83
N ALA A 84 -13.25 -3.09 1.88
CA ALA A 84 -13.50 -1.92 2.69
C ALA A 84 -14.79 -1.18 2.26
N LYS A 85 -14.98 -0.98 0.95
CA LYS A 85 -16.23 -0.38 0.41
C LYS A 85 -17.48 -1.15 0.80
N ILE A 86 -17.40 -2.47 0.84
CA ILE A 86 -18.52 -3.32 1.30
C ILE A 86 -18.69 -3.19 2.82
N ALA A 87 -17.59 -3.27 3.57
CA ALA A 87 -17.59 -3.23 5.02
C ALA A 87 -18.22 -1.94 5.57
N THR A 88 -17.94 -0.79 4.96
CA THR A 88 -18.55 0.49 5.38
C THR A 88 -20.08 0.54 5.22
N LYS A 89 -20.64 -0.36 4.41
CA LYS A 89 -22.09 -0.46 4.17
C LYS A 89 -22.75 -1.64 4.93
N THR A 90 -21.97 -2.42 5.65
CA THR A 90 -22.42 -3.65 6.31
C THR A 90 -22.00 -3.66 7.79
N ASP A 91 -21.16 -4.58 8.19
CA ASP A 91 -20.78 -4.83 9.58
C ASP A 91 -19.46 -4.15 10.02
N GLY A 92 -18.85 -3.35 9.15
CA GLY A 92 -17.59 -2.66 9.40
C GLY A 92 -16.34 -3.55 9.31
N LYS A 93 -16.46 -4.83 8.94
CA LYS A 93 -15.35 -5.78 8.94
C LYS A 93 -14.75 -5.96 7.54
N GLY A 94 -13.61 -5.31 7.29
CA GLY A 94 -12.90 -5.36 6.00
C GLY A 94 -12.19 -6.70 5.72
N GLY A 95 -11.77 -7.42 6.74
CA GLY A 95 -11.07 -8.71 6.62
C GLY A 95 -9.65 -8.71 7.16
N VAL A 96 -8.88 -9.73 6.80
CA VAL A 96 -7.49 -9.93 7.22
C VAL A 96 -6.58 -9.91 5.99
N PHE A 97 -5.49 -9.15 6.10
CA PHE A 97 -4.43 -9.09 5.10
C PHE A 97 -3.19 -9.81 5.64
N TRP A 98 -2.86 -10.94 5.05
CA TRP A 98 -1.70 -11.72 5.46
C TRP A 98 -0.69 -11.87 4.31
N HIS A 99 0.57 -11.53 4.60
CA HIS A 99 1.71 -11.76 3.72
C HIS A 99 2.91 -12.25 4.56
N THR A 100 3.83 -12.96 3.93
CA THR A 100 5.07 -13.41 4.58
C THR A 100 5.91 -12.24 5.10
N GLN A 101 6.76 -12.49 6.05
CA GLN A 101 7.71 -11.51 6.54
C GLN A 101 8.65 -11.07 5.39
N GLY A 102 8.97 -9.79 5.33
CA GLY A 102 9.82 -9.22 4.26
C GLY A 102 9.12 -8.94 2.93
N SER A 103 7.84 -9.27 2.78
CA SER A 103 7.08 -9.02 1.54
C SER A 103 6.67 -7.56 1.28
N GLY A 104 7.08 -6.62 2.14
CA GLY A 104 6.74 -5.19 2.00
C GLY A 104 5.34 -4.83 2.51
N LYS A 105 4.85 -5.47 3.59
CA LYS A 105 3.53 -5.16 4.18
C LYS A 105 3.34 -3.68 4.51
N SER A 106 4.36 -3.01 5.06
CA SER A 106 4.29 -1.57 5.37
C SER A 106 4.03 -0.71 4.13
N LEU A 107 4.65 -1.06 2.99
CA LEU A 107 4.36 -0.39 1.71
C LEU A 107 2.96 -0.71 1.21
N SER A 108 2.49 -1.95 1.38
CA SER A 108 1.10 -2.31 1.05
C SER A 108 0.10 -1.48 1.86
N MET A 109 0.40 -1.19 3.13
CA MET A 109 -0.43 -0.32 3.97
C MET A 109 -0.42 1.14 3.47
N VAL A 110 0.72 1.64 2.98
CA VAL A 110 0.81 2.98 2.37
C VAL A 110 -0.05 3.05 1.10
N PHE A 111 0.05 2.06 0.19
CA PHE A 111 -0.80 1.99 -1.00
C PHE A 111 -2.29 1.88 -0.63
N TYR A 112 -2.60 1.07 0.38
CA TYR A 112 -3.97 0.90 0.86
C TYR A 112 -4.53 2.20 1.43
N ALA A 113 -3.77 2.90 2.30
CA ALA A 113 -4.18 4.19 2.86
C ALA A 113 -4.40 5.25 1.77
N HIS A 114 -3.51 5.32 0.76
CA HIS A 114 -3.68 6.21 -0.39
C HIS A 114 -4.99 5.96 -1.13
N LEU A 115 -5.27 4.70 -1.45
CA LEU A 115 -6.48 4.33 -2.19
C LEU A 115 -7.76 4.43 -1.36
N LEU A 116 -7.70 4.25 -0.04
CA LEU A 116 -8.85 4.46 0.85
C LEU A 116 -9.34 5.90 0.83
N GLN A 117 -8.42 6.87 0.72
CA GLN A 117 -8.79 8.29 0.65
C GLN A 117 -9.63 8.60 -0.59
N GLU A 118 -9.26 8.03 -1.76
CA GLU A 118 -10.06 8.18 -2.98
C GLU A 118 -11.35 7.35 -2.91
N ALA A 119 -11.30 6.15 -2.34
CA ALA A 119 -12.40 5.19 -2.36
C ALA A 119 -13.53 5.51 -1.37
N LEU A 120 -13.23 6.18 -0.24
CA LEU A 120 -14.15 6.48 0.85
C LEU A 120 -14.27 7.99 1.15
N ASP A 121 -13.94 8.83 0.17
CA ASP A 121 -14.05 10.28 0.27
C ASP A 121 -13.28 10.86 1.47
N SER A 122 -11.97 10.59 1.49
CA SER A 122 -11.03 11.11 2.49
C SER A 122 -11.37 10.74 3.94
N PRO A 123 -11.48 9.46 4.29
CA PRO A 123 -11.81 9.01 5.64
C PRO A 123 -10.65 9.34 6.61
N THR A 124 -10.96 9.43 7.90
CA THR A 124 -9.95 9.35 8.95
C THR A 124 -9.47 7.91 9.10
N ILE A 125 -8.17 7.68 8.95
CA ILE A 125 -7.55 6.37 9.08
C ILE A 125 -6.81 6.30 10.41
N VAL A 126 -7.18 5.35 11.27
CA VAL A 126 -6.46 5.06 12.51
C VAL A 126 -5.67 3.77 12.33
N VAL A 127 -4.36 3.85 12.51
CA VAL A 127 -3.43 2.72 12.45
C VAL A 127 -3.05 2.34 13.86
N MET A 128 -3.45 1.14 14.27
CA MET A 128 -3.16 0.61 15.61
C MET A 128 -2.10 -0.49 15.51
N THR A 129 -1.10 -0.41 16.36
CA THR A 129 -0.06 -1.44 16.50
C THR A 129 -0.02 -1.94 17.94
N ASP A 130 0.36 -3.19 18.13
CA ASP A 130 0.51 -3.82 19.45
C ASP A 130 1.92 -3.67 20.03
N ARG A 131 2.86 -3.08 19.27
CA ARG A 131 4.26 -2.93 19.66
C ARG A 131 4.79 -1.55 19.28
N ILE A 132 5.44 -0.88 20.22
CA ILE A 132 5.99 0.48 20.05
C ILE A 132 7.03 0.52 18.93
N ASP A 133 7.95 -0.47 18.87
CA ASP A 133 8.98 -0.52 17.82
C ASP A 133 8.39 -0.70 16.40
N LEU A 134 7.27 -1.39 16.27
CA LEU A 134 6.55 -1.53 15.01
C LEU A 134 5.81 -0.24 14.65
N ASP A 135 5.25 0.44 15.64
CA ASP A 135 4.59 1.75 15.45
C ASP A 135 5.57 2.76 14.86
N ASP A 136 6.72 2.93 15.48
CA ASP A 136 7.77 3.86 15.03
C ASP A 136 8.28 3.54 13.62
N GLN A 137 8.50 2.26 13.31
CA GLN A 137 8.92 1.84 11.97
C GLN A 137 7.87 2.13 10.92
N LEU A 138 6.61 1.83 11.22
CA LEU A 138 5.50 2.01 10.31
C LEU A 138 5.20 3.50 10.12
N TYR A 139 5.16 4.28 11.20
CA TYR A 139 5.03 5.73 11.17
C TYR A 139 6.12 6.38 10.30
N THR A 140 7.39 5.99 10.53
CA THR A 140 8.52 6.48 9.72
C THR A 140 8.34 6.16 8.23
N GLN A 141 7.83 4.97 7.91
CA GLN A 141 7.55 4.61 6.52
C GLN A 141 6.46 5.48 5.91
N PHE A 142 5.39 5.76 6.64
CA PHE A 142 4.32 6.66 6.20
C PHE A 142 4.81 8.10 6.05
N ALA A 143 5.61 8.60 6.99
CA ALA A 143 6.20 9.93 6.92
C ALA A 143 7.06 10.13 5.66
N LYS A 144 7.89 9.13 5.29
CA LYS A 144 8.67 9.15 4.05
C LYS A 144 7.81 9.17 2.78
N CYS A 145 6.57 8.70 2.88
CA CYS A 145 5.62 8.64 1.77
C CYS A 145 4.56 9.76 1.81
N ALA A 146 4.72 10.77 2.68
CA ALA A 146 3.77 11.87 2.83
C ALA A 146 3.41 12.58 1.50
N PRO A 147 4.34 12.83 0.57
CA PRO A 147 3.99 13.41 -0.73
C PRO A 147 3.05 12.52 -1.56
N PHE A 148 3.21 11.21 -1.48
CA PHE A 148 2.33 10.24 -2.15
C PHE A 148 0.96 10.17 -1.49
N LEU A 149 0.92 10.19 -0.16
CA LEU A 149 -0.31 10.20 0.63
C LEU A 149 -1.05 11.56 0.58
N ARG A 150 -0.36 12.63 0.13
CA ARG A 150 -0.85 14.02 0.12
C ARG A 150 -1.29 14.52 1.49
N GLN A 151 -0.78 13.91 2.55
CA GLN A 151 -0.99 14.32 3.94
C GLN A 151 0.11 13.77 4.83
N THR A 152 0.29 14.41 5.98
CA THR A 152 1.24 13.98 7.02
C THR A 152 0.51 13.12 8.03
N ALA A 153 1.06 11.94 8.31
CA ALA A 153 0.60 11.11 9.42
C ALA A 153 0.94 11.77 10.76
N VAL A 154 0.10 11.58 11.76
CA VAL A 154 0.29 12.07 13.12
C VAL A 154 0.37 10.87 14.06
N GLN A 155 1.27 10.89 15.03
CA GLN A 155 1.39 9.85 16.04
C GLN A 155 0.76 10.34 17.35
N ALA A 156 -0.18 9.62 17.91
CA ALA A 156 -0.79 9.91 19.19
C ALA A 156 0.17 9.51 20.33
N THR A 157 0.40 10.43 21.27
CA THR A 157 1.33 10.24 22.38
C THR A 157 0.66 9.65 23.64
N SER A 158 -0.65 9.71 23.72
CA SER A 158 -1.46 9.16 24.82
C SER A 158 -2.91 8.92 24.37
N LYS A 159 -3.69 8.24 25.21
CA LYS A 159 -5.14 8.04 24.98
C LYS A 159 -5.90 9.37 24.92
N GLU A 160 -5.52 10.31 25.78
CA GLU A 160 -6.11 11.64 25.83
C GLU A 160 -5.81 12.38 24.52
N ASN A 161 -4.55 12.37 24.08
CA ASN A 161 -4.14 12.97 22.84
C ASN A 161 -4.84 12.32 21.62
N LEU A 162 -5.01 11.00 21.61
CA LEU A 162 -5.80 10.33 20.56
C LEU A 162 -7.24 10.85 20.53
N ARG A 163 -7.88 11.03 21.68
CA ARG A 163 -9.24 11.59 21.75
C ARG A 163 -9.29 13.01 21.20
N GLU A 164 -8.33 13.87 21.56
CA GLU A 164 -8.20 15.23 21.02
C GLU A 164 -8.01 15.23 19.51
N LEU A 165 -7.17 14.33 18.98
CA LEU A 165 -6.93 14.19 17.53
C LEU A 165 -8.16 13.71 16.76
N LEU A 166 -9.07 12.99 17.40
CA LEU A 166 -10.31 12.50 16.82
C LEU A 166 -11.49 13.43 17.04
N ASP A 167 -11.45 14.24 18.11
CA ASP A 167 -12.54 15.14 18.49
C ASP A 167 -12.75 16.24 17.45
N GLY A 168 -14.00 16.45 17.03
CA GLY A 168 -14.36 17.43 16.01
C GLY A 168 -13.82 17.15 14.59
N ARG A 169 -13.09 16.08 14.37
CA ARG A 169 -12.57 15.70 13.06
C ARG A 169 -13.68 15.10 12.19
N GLN A 170 -14.06 15.82 11.16
CA GLN A 170 -15.12 15.37 10.24
C GLN A 170 -14.62 14.45 9.14
N ALA A 171 -13.39 14.64 8.65
CA ALA A 171 -12.79 13.82 7.60
C ALA A 171 -11.27 14.04 7.54
N ASN A 172 -10.61 13.12 6.83
CA ASN A 172 -9.20 13.19 6.47
C ASN A 172 -8.22 13.10 7.66
N GLY A 173 -7.17 12.36 7.48
CA GLY A 173 -6.07 12.20 8.42
C GLY A 173 -5.62 10.76 8.58
N ILE A 174 -4.35 10.59 8.93
CA ILE A 174 -3.76 9.29 9.30
C ILE A 174 -3.19 9.45 10.70
N ILE A 175 -3.70 8.70 11.65
CA ILE A 175 -3.32 8.75 13.06
C ILE A 175 -2.77 7.39 13.47
N PHE A 176 -1.58 7.38 14.05
CA PHE A 176 -0.91 6.21 14.62
C PHE A 176 -1.11 6.15 16.13
N THR A 177 -1.29 4.93 16.67
CA THR A 177 -1.50 4.72 18.10
C THR A 177 -1.16 3.29 18.55
#